data_2cf8718de27089978a3d4269b11b979d
#
_entry.id   2cf8718de27089978a3d4269b11b979d
#
_cell.length_a   1.000
_cell.length_b   1.000
_cell.length_c   1.000
_cell.angle_alpha   90.00
_cell.angle_beta   90.00
_cell.angle_gamma   90.00
#
_symmetry.space_group_name_H-M   'P 1'
#
loop_
_entity.id
_entity.type
_entity.pdbx_description
1 polymer ?
#
loop_
_entity_poly.entity_id
_entity_poly.type
_entity_poly.pdbx_seq_one_letter_code
_entity_poly.pdbx_strand_id
1 'polypeptide(L)'
;MAAALMSAAALAQTPAFPGAEGHGRYVTGGRGGRVVHVTNLNDSGTGSFREAVKTGKRIIVFDVAGVIALKSDLKIGDNITILGQTAPSPGITLRYYTVQPGNNNIIRFLRIRRGEEKNINDGADATWQRNKTGIIFDHCSFSWSIDEVASFYDNNNFTMQWCTVAESLTNPGHSKGAHGYGGIWGGKLASFHHNFVGHLMNRGPRFNGARYGWTGYTSNKDYATYQWKNTVQAENVDFRNCVMYNAQGTCYGGPGGGQINIVNNYYKAGPSQGLKETTLNGLKVDVSTGKERGSQDRITLVTLSNSGNSDKNHPELYDMTSRYFINGNTTETTKSSVTKNQDWKGISYDKGIPSLNGEYYSPDAKNFYGDNVAHVTISGKSCVKIKMDAPAPIGEVTTHSAAESFSKVLAYGGASLYRDEIDARYMEEAKTGTAKYKGSITKSPGIIDKVSDVNGYTEANFGTATRPADFDTDKDGIPDTWETANGLDPNDASDALTYSLDSKGYYTNLEVYANSLVEDIMKQGNADAESKVDEYYPAWKNPTGISQITGSNPSELVKVRHPSFCSSKRNQRPQDVV
;
A
#
# COMPACT_ATOMS: atom_id res chain seq x y z
N MET A 1 -54.92 18.78 -3.69
CA MET A 1 -53.94 17.67 -3.58
C MET A 1 -52.56 18.25 -3.76
N ALA A 2 -51.86 18.45 -2.65
CA ALA A 2 -50.46 18.93 -2.69
C ALA A 2 -49.57 17.68 -2.69
N ALA A 3 -48.85 17.48 -3.79
CA ALA A 3 -47.85 16.44 -3.89
C ALA A 3 -46.60 16.87 -3.10
N ALA A 4 -46.34 16.21 -1.99
CA ALA A 4 -45.10 16.35 -1.25
C ALA A 4 -43.98 15.75 -2.09
N LEU A 5 -43.13 16.58 -2.64
CA LEU A 5 -41.82 16.20 -3.15
C LEU A 5 -40.94 15.83 -1.95
N MET A 6 -40.87 14.55 -1.61
CA MET A 6 -39.79 14.04 -0.77
C MET A 6 -38.52 14.07 -1.63
N SER A 7 -37.64 15.03 -1.34
CA SER A 7 -36.25 14.96 -1.78
C SER A 7 -35.64 13.71 -1.12
N ALA A 8 -35.31 12.71 -1.93
CA ALA A 8 -34.47 11.61 -1.48
C ALA A 8 -33.11 12.23 -1.15
N ALA A 9 -32.88 12.55 0.13
CA ALA A 9 -31.54 12.78 0.63
C ALA A 9 -30.75 11.50 0.31
N ALA A 10 -29.73 11.61 -0.52
CA ALA A 10 -28.79 10.52 -0.71
C ALA A 10 -28.25 10.18 0.67
N LEU A 11 -28.57 8.99 1.17
CA LEU A 11 -28.00 8.48 2.41
C LEU A 11 -26.49 8.50 2.22
N ALA A 12 -25.78 9.31 2.99
CA ALA A 12 -24.33 9.36 2.96
C ALA A 12 -23.80 7.94 3.18
N GLN A 13 -22.93 7.47 2.28
CA GLN A 13 -22.35 6.14 2.43
C GLN A 13 -21.45 6.13 3.67
N THR A 14 -21.55 5.08 4.48
CA THR A 14 -20.68 4.91 5.65
C THR A 14 -19.27 4.53 5.20
N PRO A 15 -18.23 5.26 5.63
CA PRO A 15 -16.85 4.84 5.37
C PRO A 15 -16.54 3.45 5.93
N ALA A 16 -15.54 2.78 5.37
CA ALA A 16 -15.10 1.45 5.80
C ALA A 16 -14.71 1.43 7.29
N PHE A 17 -14.07 2.50 7.73
CA PHE A 17 -13.70 2.79 9.13
C PHE A 17 -13.36 4.28 9.22
N PRO A 18 -13.30 4.90 10.40
CA PRO A 18 -12.79 6.26 10.56
C PRO A 18 -11.36 6.38 10.04
N GLY A 19 -11.13 7.30 9.10
CA GLY A 19 -9.84 7.45 8.41
C GLY A 19 -9.69 6.58 7.16
N ALA A 20 -10.73 5.88 6.71
CA ALA A 20 -10.75 5.28 5.39
C ALA A 20 -10.87 6.34 4.31
N GLU A 21 -9.97 6.34 3.34
CA GLU A 21 -9.87 7.37 2.31
C GLU A 21 -9.75 6.78 0.90
N GLY A 22 -9.81 7.63 -0.12
CA GLY A 22 -9.64 7.24 -1.51
C GLY A 22 -10.85 6.53 -2.12
N HIS A 23 -10.64 5.91 -3.27
CA HIS A 23 -11.72 5.26 -4.02
C HIS A 23 -12.29 4.00 -3.33
N GLY A 24 -11.53 3.38 -2.42
CA GLY A 24 -11.98 2.26 -1.58
C GLY A 24 -12.65 2.69 -0.28
N ARG A 25 -12.84 3.99 -0.03
CA ARG A 25 -13.36 4.54 1.24
C ARG A 25 -14.65 3.88 1.72
N TYR A 26 -15.53 3.50 0.82
CA TYR A 26 -16.87 2.99 1.13
C TYR A 26 -17.00 1.48 1.00
N VAL A 27 -15.89 0.76 1.03
CA VAL A 27 -15.86 -0.70 1.10
C VAL A 27 -16.51 -1.15 2.41
N THR A 28 -17.42 -2.10 2.34
CA THR A 28 -18.19 -2.55 3.51
C THR A 28 -17.58 -3.76 4.21
N GLY A 29 -16.72 -4.50 3.51
CA GLY A 29 -16.08 -5.70 4.04
C GLY A 29 -17.08 -6.71 4.58
N GLY A 30 -16.82 -7.19 5.79
CA GLY A 30 -17.67 -8.12 6.52
C GLY A 30 -18.71 -7.48 7.43
N ARG A 31 -18.94 -6.16 7.38
CA ARG A 31 -19.87 -5.44 8.27
C ARG A 31 -21.23 -6.11 8.35
N GLY A 32 -21.72 -6.38 9.56
CA GLY A 32 -22.96 -7.11 9.83
C GLY A 32 -22.88 -8.61 9.53
N GLY A 33 -21.66 -9.13 9.36
CA GLY A 33 -21.37 -10.56 9.26
C GLY A 33 -20.93 -11.14 10.60
N ARG A 34 -20.61 -12.45 10.60
CA ARG A 34 -20.17 -13.15 11.80
C ARG A 34 -18.76 -12.74 12.22
N VAL A 35 -18.54 -12.52 13.50
CA VAL A 35 -17.22 -12.41 14.10
C VAL A 35 -16.54 -13.78 14.14
N VAL A 36 -15.28 -13.85 13.77
CA VAL A 36 -14.48 -15.07 13.72
C VAL A 36 -13.11 -14.84 14.33
N HIS A 37 -12.79 -15.59 15.38
CA HIS A 37 -11.53 -15.53 16.07
C HIS A 37 -10.47 -16.40 15.41
N VAL A 38 -9.29 -15.84 15.22
CA VAL A 38 -8.07 -16.61 14.91
C VAL A 38 -7.38 -16.94 16.22
N THR A 39 -7.42 -18.21 16.60
CA THR A 39 -7.01 -18.68 17.92
C THR A 39 -5.68 -19.43 17.92
N ASN A 40 -5.09 -19.65 16.73
CA ASN A 40 -3.78 -20.30 16.61
C ASN A 40 -3.04 -19.82 15.34
N LEU A 41 -1.74 -20.10 15.28
CA LEU A 41 -0.86 -19.71 14.17
C LEU A 41 -0.68 -20.82 13.12
N ASN A 42 -1.49 -21.88 13.17
CA ASN A 42 -1.44 -22.96 12.18
C ASN A 42 -1.85 -22.44 10.79
N ASP A 43 -1.27 -23.01 9.74
CA ASP A 43 -1.67 -22.69 8.37
C ASP A 43 -3.13 -23.03 8.09
N SER A 44 -3.64 -24.13 8.64
CA SER A 44 -4.99 -24.64 8.36
C SER A 44 -5.61 -25.34 9.56
N GLY A 45 -6.89 -25.64 9.46
CA GLY A 45 -7.70 -26.29 10.50
C GLY A 45 -8.48 -25.29 11.36
N THR A 46 -9.20 -25.81 12.33
CA THR A 46 -10.06 -25.00 13.21
C THR A 46 -9.25 -23.93 13.93
N GLY A 47 -9.77 -22.69 13.93
CA GLY A 47 -9.14 -21.55 14.57
C GLY A 47 -7.97 -20.95 13.79
N SER A 48 -7.61 -21.47 12.61
CA SER A 48 -6.57 -20.89 11.75
C SER A 48 -7.08 -19.70 10.95
N PHE A 49 -6.16 -18.82 10.57
CA PHE A 49 -6.49 -17.66 9.73
C PHE A 49 -7.04 -18.09 8.35
N ARG A 50 -6.47 -19.13 7.71
CA ARG A 50 -6.95 -19.67 6.44
C ARG A 50 -8.41 -20.09 6.50
N GLU A 51 -8.84 -20.75 7.58
CA GLU A 51 -10.24 -21.14 7.75
C GLU A 51 -11.14 -19.92 8.02
N ALA A 52 -10.63 -18.94 8.78
CA ALA A 52 -11.35 -17.72 9.08
C ALA A 52 -11.69 -16.92 7.81
N VAL A 53 -10.76 -16.79 6.85
CA VAL A 53 -10.92 -15.97 5.64
C VAL A 53 -11.50 -16.71 4.44
N LYS A 54 -11.89 -17.98 4.57
CA LYS A 54 -12.29 -18.86 3.46
C LYS A 54 -13.63 -18.46 2.84
N THR A 55 -14.60 -18.03 3.63
CA THR A 55 -15.95 -17.68 3.16
C THR A 55 -16.32 -16.28 3.62
N GLY A 56 -17.10 -15.56 2.81
CA GLY A 56 -17.41 -14.16 2.99
C GLY A 56 -18.37 -13.80 4.12
N LYS A 57 -18.58 -12.52 4.27
CA LYS A 57 -19.36 -11.82 5.29
C LYS A 57 -18.95 -12.18 6.72
N ARG A 58 -17.65 -11.93 6.99
CA ARG A 58 -17.02 -12.17 8.30
C ARG A 58 -16.18 -10.98 8.73
N ILE A 59 -16.13 -10.76 10.03
CA ILE A 59 -15.17 -9.85 10.68
C ILE A 59 -14.17 -10.73 11.44
N ILE A 60 -12.89 -10.60 11.09
CA ILE A 60 -11.83 -11.45 11.62
C ILE A 60 -11.06 -10.69 12.69
N VAL A 61 -11.03 -11.24 13.89
CA VAL A 61 -10.26 -10.76 15.05
C VAL A 61 -9.22 -11.81 15.46
N PHE A 62 -8.20 -11.40 16.22
CA PHE A 62 -7.07 -12.27 16.55
C PHE A 62 -6.85 -12.38 18.06
N ASP A 63 -6.89 -13.59 18.57
CA ASP A 63 -6.53 -13.93 19.95
C ASP A 63 -5.04 -14.28 20.11
N VAL A 64 -4.32 -14.36 18.98
CA VAL A 64 -2.91 -14.71 18.92
C VAL A 64 -2.10 -13.70 18.13
N ALA A 65 -0.80 -13.66 18.39
CA ALA A 65 0.16 -12.91 17.58
C ALA A 65 1.37 -13.77 17.25
N GLY A 66 1.98 -13.48 16.11
CA GLY A 66 3.17 -14.19 15.63
C GLY A 66 3.14 -14.43 14.13
N VAL A 67 3.93 -15.41 13.71
CA VAL A 67 4.01 -15.81 12.29
C VAL A 67 3.04 -16.93 11.99
N ILE A 68 2.24 -16.71 10.95
CA ILE A 68 1.49 -17.78 10.30
C ILE A 68 2.31 -18.26 9.11
N ALA A 69 2.95 -19.42 9.25
CA ALA A 69 3.76 -20.04 8.22
C ALA A 69 2.88 -20.75 7.20
N LEU A 70 2.50 -20.03 6.15
CA LEU A 70 1.63 -20.56 5.09
C LEU A 70 2.32 -21.74 4.37
N LYS A 71 1.53 -22.72 3.94
CA LYS A 71 1.97 -23.91 3.18
C LYS A 71 1.48 -23.89 1.72
N SER A 72 0.66 -22.91 1.38
CA SER A 72 0.17 -22.62 0.03
C SER A 72 -0.34 -21.20 -0.05
N ASP A 73 -0.56 -20.68 -1.24
CA ASP A 73 -1.15 -19.36 -1.45
C ASP A 73 -2.46 -19.22 -0.67
N LEU A 74 -2.66 -18.05 -0.09
CA LEU A 74 -3.84 -17.73 0.69
C LEU A 74 -4.78 -16.85 -0.12
N LYS A 75 -5.93 -17.38 -0.48
CA LYS A 75 -7.03 -16.62 -1.10
C LYS A 75 -8.03 -16.21 -0.04
N ILE A 76 -8.21 -14.91 0.11
CA ILE A 76 -9.23 -14.33 1.00
C ILE A 76 -10.56 -14.34 0.25
N GLY A 77 -11.62 -14.79 0.89
CA GLY A 77 -12.97 -14.77 0.32
C GLY A 77 -13.52 -13.36 0.14
N ASP A 78 -14.66 -13.26 -0.53
CA ASP A 78 -15.35 -11.97 -0.71
C ASP A 78 -16.07 -11.53 0.58
N ASN A 79 -16.24 -10.21 0.77
CA ASN A 79 -16.95 -9.59 1.89
C ASN A 79 -16.31 -9.91 3.26
N ILE A 80 -15.03 -9.70 3.40
CA ILE A 80 -14.29 -9.96 4.64
C ILE A 80 -13.64 -8.67 5.15
N THR A 81 -13.76 -8.44 6.45
CA THR A 81 -12.99 -7.46 7.21
C THR A 81 -11.96 -8.19 8.07
N ILE A 82 -10.69 -7.80 7.95
CA ILE A 82 -9.58 -8.33 8.74
C ILE A 82 -9.05 -7.22 9.63
N LEU A 83 -9.23 -7.37 10.93
CA LEU A 83 -8.83 -6.41 11.96
C LEU A 83 -7.52 -6.85 12.62
N GLY A 84 -6.41 -6.74 11.87
CA GLY A 84 -5.07 -7.12 12.37
C GLY A 84 -4.65 -6.38 13.63
N GLN A 85 -5.18 -5.17 13.87
CA GLN A 85 -4.95 -4.38 15.07
C GLN A 85 -5.51 -5.02 16.36
N THR A 86 -6.43 -5.99 16.28
CA THR A 86 -6.96 -6.70 17.45
C THR A 86 -5.99 -7.75 18.00
N ALA A 87 -5.00 -8.16 17.19
CA ALA A 87 -3.98 -9.09 17.66
C ALA A 87 -3.19 -8.50 18.85
N PRO A 88 -2.75 -9.32 19.81
CA PRO A 88 -1.80 -8.86 20.81
C PRO A 88 -0.45 -8.47 20.16
N SER A 89 0.42 -7.75 20.88
CA SER A 89 1.80 -7.54 20.44
C SER A 89 2.52 -8.89 20.27
N PRO A 90 3.30 -9.11 19.21
CA PRO A 90 3.75 -8.16 18.19
C PRO A 90 2.88 -8.08 16.92
N GLY A 91 1.64 -8.53 16.91
CA GLY A 91 0.76 -8.55 15.77
C GLY A 91 0.98 -9.76 14.86
N ILE A 92 0.36 -9.76 13.65
CA ILE A 92 0.37 -10.92 12.74
C ILE A 92 1.29 -10.70 11.55
N THR A 93 2.10 -11.71 11.26
CA THR A 93 2.95 -11.79 10.05
C THR A 93 2.64 -13.06 9.25
N LEU A 94 2.33 -12.92 7.96
CA LEU A 94 2.12 -14.03 7.03
C LEU A 94 3.40 -14.27 6.22
N ARG A 95 3.85 -15.52 6.11
CA ARG A 95 5.10 -15.87 5.43
C ARG A 95 4.94 -16.99 4.41
N TYR A 96 5.89 -17.02 3.48
CA TYR A 96 6.25 -18.08 2.52
C TYR A 96 5.39 -18.19 1.27
N TYR A 97 4.17 -17.71 1.28
CA TYR A 97 3.27 -17.80 0.12
C TYR A 97 2.53 -16.50 -0.14
N THR A 98 1.99 -16.38 -1.32
CA THR A 98 1.24 -15.20 -1.78
C THR A 98 -0.11 -15.07 -1.08
N VAL A 99 -0.50 -13.84 -0.75
CA VAL A 99 -1.83 -13.52 -0.21
C VAL A 99 -2.64 -12.73 -1.24
N GLN A 100 -3.84 -13.19 -1.53
CA GLN A 100 -4.72 -12.61 -2.56
C GLN A 100 -6.06 -12.19 -1.96
N PRO A 101 -6.42 -10.89 -1.95
CA PRO A 101 -7.74 -10.44 -1.50
C PRO A 101 -8.85 -10.82 -2.48
N GLY A 102 -10.08 -10.96 -1.96
CA GLY A 102 -11.32 -11.09 -2.73
C GLY A 102 -11.96 -9.73 -3.05
N ASN A 103 -13.24 -9.77 -3.48
CA ASN A 103 -14.03 -8.55 -3.60
C ASN A 103 -14.51 -8.06 -2.23
N ASN A 104 -14.70 -6.76 -2.11
CA ASN A 104 -15.24 -6.12 -0.92
C ASN A 104 -14.49 -6.54 0.35
N ASN A 105 -13.16 -6.30 0.37
CA ASN A 105 -12.31 -6.63 1.50
C ASN A 105 -11.74 -5.37 2.18
N ILE A 106 -11.77 -5.37 3.51
CA ILE A 106 -11.07 -4.42 4.38
C ILE A 106 -9.95 -5.19 5.08
N ILE A 107 -8.69 -4.75 4.90
CA ILE A 107 -7.52 -5.44 5.44
C ILE A 107 -6.64 -4.41 6.15
N ARG A 108 -6.47 -4.58 7.46
CA ARG A 108 -5.79 -3.59 8.30
C ARG A 108 -4.71 -4.21 9.17
N PHE A 109 -3.57 -3.53 9.33
CA PHE A 109 -2.48 -3.81 10.26
C PHE A 109 -1.91 -5.24 10.18
N LEU A 110 -1.78 -5.78 8.97
CA LEU A 110 -1.11 -7.06 8.72
C LEU A 110 0.27 -6.86 8.09
N ARG A 111 1.17 -7.80 8.36
CA ARG A 111 2.44 -7.93 7.63
C ARG A 111 2.40 -9.16 6.72
N ILE A 112 2.80 -8.99 5.47
CA ILE A 112 2.97 -10.06 4.49
C ILE A 112 4.43 -10.01 4.05
N ARG A 113 5.25 -10.89 4.63
CA ARG A 113 6.68 -11.00 4.38
C ARG A 113 6.97 -12.36 3.78
N ARG A 114 6.79 -12.48 2.43
CA ARG A 114 6.75 -13.77 1.77
C ARG A 114 8.02 -14.61 1.99
N GLY A 115 9.18 -14.13 1.59
CA GLY A 115 10.42 -14.88 1.59
C GLY A 115 10.52 -15.97 0.52
N GLU A 116 11.75 -16.43 0.26
CA GLU A 116 12.04 -17.49 -0.73
C GLU A 116 12.27 -18.85 -0.11
N GLU A 117 12.37 -18.95 1.23
CA GLU A 117 12.95 -20.10 1.93
C GLU A 117 12.13 -21.39 1.81
N LYS A 118 10.84 -21.30 1.52
CA LYS A 118 9.96 -22.47 1.40
C LYS A 118 9.49 -22.70 -0.04
N ASN A 119 9.41 -21.65 -0.85
CA ASN A 119 8.87 -21.75 -2.19
C ASN A 119 9.38 -20.64 -3.10
N ILE A 120 10.17 -20.99 -4.12
CA ILE A 120 10.67 -20.09 -5.16
C ILE A 120 9.71 -20.10 -6.36
N ASN A 121 8.45 -20.02 -6.21
CA ASN A 121 7.54 -20.00 -7.34
C ASN A 121 7.75 -18.73 -8.19
N ASP A 122 8.11 -18.87 -9.45
CA ASP A 122 8.27 -17.78 -10.39
C ASP A 122 7.00 -16.94 -10.52
N GLY A 123 7.16 -15.61 -10.57
CA GLY A 123 6.04 -14.67 -10.61
C GLY A 123 5.25 -14.60 -9.30
N ALA A 124 5.83 -15.03 -8.20
CA ALA A 124 5.19 -15.00 -6.91
C ALA A 124 5.39 -13.65 -6.20
N ASP A 125 4.38 -12.80 -6.30
CA ASP A 125 4.24 -11.58 -5.52
C ASP A 125 4.02 -11.89 -4.04
N ALA A 126 4.35 -10.97 -3.15
CA ALA A 126 3.93 -11.12 -1.75
C ALA A 126 2.41 -10.97 -1.64
N THR A 127 1.85 -9.98 -2.34
CA THR A 127 0.40 -9.82 -2.49
C THR A 127 0.05 -9.21 -3.85
N TRP A 128 -1.01 -9.68 -4.46
CA TRP A 128 -1.51 -9.11 -5.70
C TRP A 128 -2.99 -9.38 -5.91
N GLN A 129 -3.64 -8.55 -6.74
CA GLN A 129 -4.98 -8.83 -7.23
C GLN A 129 -5.31 -7.97 -8.46
N ARG A 130 -6.20 -8.48 -9.30
CA ARG A 130 -6.80 -7.77 -10.43
C ARG A 130 -8.24 -8.22 -10.66
N ASN A 131 -8.99 -7.41 -11.40
CA ASN A 131 -10.40 -7.67 -11.75
C ASN A 131 -11.31 -7.87 -10.53
N LYS A 132 -11.03 -7.15 -9.44
CA LYS A 132 -11.86 -7.15 -8.23
C LYS A 132 -12.46 -5.76 -8.00
N THR A 133 -13.51 -5.74 -7.18
CA THR A 133 -14.20 -4.50 -6.80
C THR A 133 -14.24 -4.35 -5.29
N GLY A 134 -13.87 -3.16 -4.82
CA GLY A 134 -13.94 -2.80 -3.41
C GLY A 134 -12.87 -3.49 -2.57
N ILE A 135 -11.65 -2.94 -2.55
CA ILE A 135 -10.57 -3.41 -1.67
C ILE A 135 -9.93 -2.19 -1.02
N ILE A 136 -9.74 -2.25 0.29
CA ILE A 136 -8.94 -1.28 1.02
C ILE A 136 -7.90 -1.99 1.90
N PHE A 137 -6.62 -1.67 1.66
CA PHE A 137 -5.51 -1.97 2.57
C PHE A 137 -5.17 -0.72 3.37
N ASP A 138 -5.07 -0.88 4.69
CA ASP A 138 -4.75 0.19 5.62
C ASP A 138 -3.66 -0.24 6.60
N HIS A 139 -2.56 0.52 6.68
CA HIS A 139 -1.44 0.26 7.58
C HIS A 139 -0.91 -1.19 7.52
N CYS A 140 -0.74 -1.72 6.31
CA CYS A 140 -0.14 -3.03 6.08
C CYS A 140 1.32 -2.92 5.64
N SER A 141 2.12 -3.95 5.90
CA SER A 141 3.52 -4.02 5.47
C SER A 141 3.75 -5.20 4.55
N PHE A 142 4.34 -4.96 3.39
CA PHE A 142 4.62 -5.97 2.36
C PHE A 142 6.11 -5.99 2.03
N SER A 143 6.72 -7.19 1.98
CA SER A 143 8.13 -7.35 1.64
C SER A 143 8.50 -8.77 1.21
N TRP A 144 9.75 -8.92 0.72
CA TRP A 144 10.42 -10.19 0.44
C TRP A 144 9.72 -11.04 -0.62
N SER A 145 9.22 -10.40 -1.66
CA SER A 145 8.64 -11.08 -2.82
C SER A 145 9.70 -11.75 -3.70
N ILE A 146 9.28 -12.70 -4.50
CA ILE A 146 10.10 -13.32 -5.55
C ILE A 146 10.03 -12.49 -6.84
N ASP A 147 8.86 -11.92 -7.14
CA ASP A 147 8.60 -10.97 -8.25
C ASP A 147 8.20 -9.63 -7.64
N GLU A 148 6.97 -9.14 -7.75
CA GLU A 148 6.54 -7.88 -7.17
C GLU A 148 6.17 -8.01 -5.67
N VAL A 149 6.44 -6.94 -4.92
CA VAL A 149 6.00 -6.87 -3.51
C VAL A 149 4.49 -6.75 -3.41
N ALA A 150 3.89 -5.80 -4.15
CA ALA A 150 2.45 -5.57 -4.10
C ALA A 150 1.94 -5.05 -5.45
N SER A 151 1.19 -5.86 -6.18
CA SER A 151 0.66 -5.53 -7.51
C SER A 151 -0.86 -5.49 -7.52
N PHE A 152 -1.42 -4.29 -7.73
CA PHE A 152 -2.86 -4.07 -7.78
C PHE A 152 -3.21 -3.23 -9.00
N TYR A 153 -3.91 -3.84 -9.96
CA TYR A 153 -4.30 -3.20 -11.20
C TYR A 153 -5.59 -3.80 -11.77
N ASP A 154 -6.28 -3.04 -12.59
CA ASP A 154 -7.59 -3.40 -13.14
C ASP A 154 -8.65 -3.74 -12.06
N ASN A 155 -8.46 -3.23 -10.85
CA ASN A 155 -9.44 -3.28 -9.78
C ASN A 155 -10.31 -2.01 -9.84
N ASN A 156 -11.52 -2.08 -9.30
CA ASN A 156 -12.42 -0.95 -9.19
C ASN A 156 -12.68 -0.60 -7.72
N ASN A 157 -12.75 0.68 -7.39
CA ASN A 157 -12.89 1.16 -5.99
C ASN A 157 -11.82 0.56 -5.07
N PHE A 158 -10.56 0.81 -5.42
CA PHE A 158 -9.39 0.31 -4.71
C PHE A 158 -8.69 1.42 -3.92
N THR A 159 -8.26 1.11 -2.70
CA THR A 159 -7.33 1.96 -1.94
C THR A 159 -6.22 1.12 -1.30
N MET A 160 -4.99 1.62 -1.39
CA MET A 160 -3.86 1.21 -0.55
C MET A 160 -3.33 2.45 0.15
N GLN A 161 -3.56 2.56 1.45
CA GLN A 161 -3.20 3.71 2.26
C GLN A 161 -2.29 3.34 3.42
N TRP A 162 -1.30 4.21 3.71
CA TRP A 162 -0.39 4.09 4.83
C TRP A 162 0.35 2.75 4.90
N CYS A 163 0.58 2.11 3.74
CA CYS A 163 1.23 0.81 3.68
C CYS A 163 2.75 0.95 3.41
N THR A 164 3.50 -0.08 3.77
CA THR A 164 4.91 -0.24 3.40
C THR A 164 5.04 -1.27 2.28
N VAL A 165 5.70 -0.92 1.20
CA VAL A 165 6.03 -1.78 0.05
C VAL A 165 7.54 -1.74 -0.14
N ALA A 166 8.26 -2.71 0.39
CA ALA A 166 9.70 -2.59 0.46
C ALA A 166 10.44 -3.93 0.31
N GLU A 167 11.70 -3.80 -0.07
CA GLU A 167 12.71 -4.86 0.01
C GLU A 167 12.27 -6.15 -0.70
N SER A 168 11.93 -6.06 -2.00
CA SER A 168 11.76 -7.26 -2.81
C SER A 168 13.10 -7.97 -3.03
N LEU A 169 13.08 -9.29 -3.17
CA LEU A 169 14.29 -10.08 -3.33
C LEU A 169 14.77 -10.02 -4.79
N THR A 170 16.04 -9.67 -4.98
CA THR A 170 16.56 -9.43 -6.34
C THR A 170 17.03 -10.72 -7.04
N ASN A 171 17.66 -11.64 -6.31
CA ASN A 171 18.14 -12.92 -6.83
C ASN A 171 17.69 -14.10 -5.95
N PRO A 172 16.39 -14.28 -5.73
CA PRO A 172 15.88 -15.35 -4.88
C PRO A 172 15.93 -16.73 -5.58
N GLY A 173 16.25 -16.77 -6.88
CA GLY A 173 16.22 -17.97 -7.72
C GLY A 173 15.15 -17.91 -8.83
N HIS A 174 14.63 -16.74 -9.13
CA HIS A 174 13.68 -16.54 -10.22
C HIS A 174 14.29 -16.96 -11.58
N SER A 175 13.54 -17.67 -12.44
CA SER A 175 14.04 -18.20 -13.72
C SER A 175 14.47 -17.12 -14.72
N LYS A 176 13.90 -15.91 -14.62
CA LYS A 176 14.29 -14.76 -15.46
C LYS A 176 15.53 -14.03 -14.93
N GLY A 177 16.18 -14.51 -13.88
CA GLY A 177 17.32 -13.86 -13.23
C GLY A 177 16.91 -12.76 -12.24
N ALA A 178 17.72 -11.71 -12.12
CA ALA A 178 17.47 -10.61 -11.16
C ALA A 178 16.11 -9.96 -11.34
N HIS A 179 15.27 -9.91 -10.28
CA HIS A 179 13.85 -9.59 -10.37
C HIS A 179 13.28 -8.93 -9.10
N GLY A 180 13.93 -7.92 -8.56
CA GLY A 180 13.53 -7.22 -7.33
C GLY A 180 12.54 -6.06 -7.58
N TYR A 181 11.23 -6.32 -7.66
CA TYR A 181 10.23 -5.36 -8.11
C TYR A 181 9.27 -4.93 -7.01
N GLY A 182 8.90 -3.62 -7.01
CA GLY A 182 7.93 -3.05 -6.07
C GLY A 182 6.50 -3.45 -6.39
N GLY A 183 5.96 -2.98 -7.51
CA GLY A 183 4.59 -3.33 -7.89
C GLY A 183 4.11 -2.71 -9.19
N ILE A 184 3.08 -3.34 -9.76
CA ILE A 184 2.29 -2.77 -10.86
C ILE A 184 1.01 -2.20 -10.26
N TRP A 185 0.81 -0.88 -10.42
CA TRP A 185 -0.32 -0.16 -9.86
C TRP A 185 -1.19 0.44 -10.96
N GLY A 186 -2.48 0.28 -10.83
CA GLY A 186 -3.47 0.75 -11.78
C GLY A 186 -4.88 0.49 -11.29
N GLY A 187 -5.87 0.81 -12.09
CA GLY A 187 -7.26 0.46 -11.81
C GLY A 187 -8.27 1.47 -12.30
N LYS A 188 -9.52 1.03 -12.23
CA LYS A 188 -10.70 1.79 -12.66
C LYS A 188 -11.29 2.57 -11.49
N LEU A 189 -10.64 3.51 -10.94
CA LEU A 189 -10.79 4.22 -9.68
C LEU A 189 -9.93 3.55 -8.60
N ALA A 190 -8.64 3.91 -8.59
CA ALA A 190 -7.66 3.38 -7.64
C ALA A 190 -6.89 4.52 -6.96
N SER A 191 -6.79 4.45 -5.65
CA SER A 191 -6.01 5.37 -4.82
C SER A 191 -4.86 4.66 -4.15
N PHE A 192 -3.66 5.25 -4.27
CA PHE A 192 -2.44 4.82 -3.60
C PHE A 192 -1.87 6.04 -2.89
N HIS A 193 -2.03 6.13 -1.57
CA HIS A 193 -1.61 7.32 -0.84
C HIS A 193 -0.94 7.03 0.49
N HIS A 194 -0.03 7.90 0.88
CA HIS A 194 0.75 7.81 2.12
C HIS A 194 1.49 6.46 2.28
N ASN A 195 1.93 5.87 1.16
CA ASN A 195 2.67 4.62 1.21
C ASN A 195 4.18 4.86 1.21
N PHE A 196 4.92 4.04 1.95
CA PHE A 196 6.35 3.92 1.82
C PHE A 196 6.71 2.90 0.73
N VAL A 197 7.56 3.29 -0.21
CA VAL A 197 8.03 2.44 -1.31
C VAL A 197 9.56 2.48 -1.34
N GLY A 198 10.23 1.41 -0.96
CA GLY A 198 11.67 1.48 -0.77
C GLY A 198 12.46 0.21 -0.99
N HIS A 199 13.78 0.38 -1.18
CA HIS A 199 14.73 -0.72 -1.34
C HIS A 199 14.36 -1.68 -2.48
N LEU A 200 14.12 -1.13 -3.67
CA LEU A 200 13.63 -1.85 -4.85
C LEU A 200 14.58 -1.68 -6.03
N MET A 201 14.79 -2.76 -6.79
CA MET A 201 15.54 -2.70 -8.03
C MET A 201 14.74 -2.00 -9.14
N ASN A 202 13.41 -2.21 -9.19
CA ASN A 202 12.54 -1.65 -10.23
C ASN A 202 11.08 -1.56 -9.77
N ARG A 203 10.21 -0.94 -10.58
CA ARG A 203 8.76 -0.79 -10.35
C ARG A 203 8.41 -0.13 -9.01
N GLY A 204 8.91 1.06 -8.82
CA GLY A 204 8.63 1.84 -7.60
C GLY A 204 7.70 3.05 -7.79
N PRO A 205 6.40 2.89 -8.20
CA PRO A 205 5.74 1.79 -8.88
C PRO A 205 5.87 1.83 -10.42
N ARG A 206 5.41 0.75 -11.11
CA ARG A 206 5.04 0.79 -12.51
C ARG A 206 3.54 1.05 -12.62
N PHE A 207 3.14 2.14 -13.26
CA PHE A 207 1.73 2.36 -13.60
C PHE A 207 1.30 1.44 -14.73
N ASN A 208 0.13 0.82 -14.57
CA ASN A 208 -0.34 -0.14 -15.55
C ASN A 208 -0.89 0.51 -16.82
N GLY A 209 -1.67 1.58 -16.68
CA GLY A 209 -2.49 2.12 -17.76
C GLY A 209 -3.63 1.19 -18.16
N ALA A 210 -4.41 1.57 -19.15
CA ALA A 210 -5.48 0.74 -19.69
C ALA A 210 -4.90 -0.37 -20.59
N ARG A 211 -4.17 -1.31 -20.00
CA ARG A 211 -3.54 -2.41 -20.72
C ARG A 211 -4.58 -3.38 -21.26
N TYR A 212 -4.21 -4.03 -22.31
CA TYR A 212 -4.97 -5.08 -22.97
C TYR A 212 -4.12 -6.35 -23.05
N GLY A 213 -4.71 -7.44 -23.58
CA GLY A 213 -4.06 -8.74 -23.62
C GLY A 213 -4.10 -9.52 -22.32
N TRP A 214 -4.79 -9.01 -21.30
CA TRP A 214 -5.06 -9.77 -20.09
C TRP A 214 -6.29 -10.65 -20.27
N THR A 215 -6.36 -11.72 -19.49
CA THR A 215 -7.54 -12.59 -19.49
C THR A 215 -8.82 -11.78 -19.19
N GLY A 216 -8.76 -10.82 -18.29
CA GLY A 216 -9.89 -9.94 -17.97
C GLY A 216 -10.36 -9.08 -19.14
N TYR A 217 -9.46 -8.61 -20.00
CA TYR A 217 -9.83 -7.86 -21.21
C TYR A 217 -10.30 -8.76 -22.33
N THR A 218 -9.60 -9.85 -22.60
CA THR A 218 -9.96 -10.78 -23.69
C THR A 218 -11.30 -11.47 -23.48
N SER A 219 -11.75 -11.56 -22.23
CA SER A 219 -13.04 -12.17 -21.87
C SER A 219 -14.14 -11.16 -21.58
N ASN A 220 -13.85 -9.84 -21.50
CA ASN A 220 -14.85 -8.84 -21.19
C ASN A 220 -15.53 -8.28 -22.45
N LYS A 221 -16.65 -7.62 -22.24
CA LYS A 221 -17.46 -7.07 -23.30
C LYS A 221 -16.75 -5.95 -24.07
N ASP A 222 -15.93 -5.15 -23.39
CA ASP A 222 -15.22 -4.04 -24.03
C ASP A 222 -14.21 -4.53 -25.04
N TYR A 223 -13.47 -5.61 -24.70
CA TYR A 223 -12.55 -6.22 -25.64
C TYR A 223 -13.29 -6.83 -26.84
N ALA A 224 -14.32 -7.65 -26.59
CA ALA A 224 -15.07 -8.33 -27.64
C ALA A 224 -15.81 -7.37 -28.59
N THR A 225 -16.24 -6.21 -28.09
CA THR A 225 -16.99 -5.21 -28.85
C THR A 225 -16.18 -3.99 -29.27
N TYR A 226 -14.86 -4.01 -29.07
CA TYR A 226 -13.96 -2.87 -29.32
C TYR A 226 -14.35 -1.59 -28.56
N GLN A 227 -14.94 -1.74 -27.37
CA GLN A 227 -15.32 -0.62 -26.51
C GLN A 227 -14.16 -0.14 -25.62
N TRP A 228 -12.94 -0.13 -26.11
CA TRP A 228 -11.74 0.35 -25.42
C TRP A 228 -11.88 1.78 -24.88
N LYS A 229 -12.73 2.59 -25.49
CA LYS A 229 -13.08 3.92 -25.01
C LYS A 229 -13.50 3.87 -23.54
N ASN A 230 -14.41 2.97 -23.16
CA ASN A 230 -14.87 2.82 -21.79
C ASN A 230 -13.72 2.40 -20.85
N THR A 231 -12.86 1.50 -21.30
CA THR A 231 -11.72 1.02 -20.53
C THR A 231 -10.67 2.11 -20.30
N VAL A 232 -10.31 2.87 -21.35
CA VAL A 232 -9.33 3.97 -21.26
C VAL A 232 -9.86 5.10 -20.37
N GLN A 233 -11.13 5.46 -20.49
CA GLN A 233 -11.71 6.53 -19.67
C GLN A 233 -11.95 6.12 -18.22
N ALA A 234 -12.17 4.83 -17.96
CA ALA A 234 -12.35 4.30 -16.61
C ALA A 234 -11.04 4.16 -15.84
N GLU A 235 -9.89 3.98 -16.51
CA GLU A 235 -8.59 3.83 -15.86
C GLU A 235 -8.18 5.16 -15.23
N ASN A 236 -8.37 5.27 -13.91
CA ASN A 236 -8.09 6.46 -13.13
C ASN A 236 -7.30 6.07 -11.88
N VAL A 237 -6.08 6.58 -11.78
CA VAL A 237 -5.16 6.30 -10.68
C VAL A 237 -4.81 7.61 -9.97
N ASP A 238 -5.04 7.65 -8.67
CA ASP A 238 -4.57 8.72 -7.81
C ASP A 238 -3.39 8.24 -6.96
N PHE A 239 -2.20 8.73 -7.27
CA PHE A 239 -0.95 8.43 -6.59
C PHE A 239 -0.43 9.69 -5.89
N ARG A 240 -0.59 9.76 -4.57
CA ARG A 240 -0.24 10.95 -3.79
C ARG A 240 0.38 10.67 -2.45
N ASN A 241 1.14 11.63 -1.95
CA ASN A 241 1.74 11.63 -0.62
C ASN A 241 2.55 10.36 -0.29
N CYS A 242 3.03 9.64 -1.31
CA CYS A 242 3.88 8.48 -1.12
C CYS A 242 5.35 8.88 -1.01
N VAL A 243 6.12 8.08 -0.31
CA VAL A 243 7.56 8.27 -0.11
C VAL A 243 8.31 7.17 -0.85
N MET A 244 9.15 7.55 -1.81
CA MET A 244 10.05 6.64 -2.51
C MET A 244 11.46 6.81 -1.96
N TYR A 245 12.06 5.73 -1.48
CA TYR A 245 13.41 5.73 -0.95
C TYR A 245 14.25 4.58 -1.49
N ASN A 246 15.48 4.86 -1.93
CA ASN A 246 16.44 3.86 -2.41
C ASN A 246 15.84 2.89 -3.46
N ALA A 247 14.97 3.41 -4.32
CA ALA A 247 14.35 2.67 -5.42
C ALA A 247 15.14 2.94 -6.70
N GLN A 248 15.89 1.95 -7.19
CA GLN A 248 16.70 2.08 -8.42
C GLN A 248 15.84 2.33 -9.66
N GLY A 249 14.64 1.75 -9.73
CA GLY A 249 13.63 2.06 -10.74
C GLY A 249 12.57 2.99 -10.17
N THR A 250 12.57 4.25 -10.61
CA THR A 250 11.54 5.23 -10.26
C THR A 250 10.19 4.87 -10.86
N CYS A 251 9.17 5.69 -10.58
CA CYS A 251 7.87 5.59 -11.23
C CYS A 251 7.99 5.59 -12.75
N TYR A 252 7.27 4.73 -13.41
CA TYR A 252 7.17 4.70 -14.87
C TYR A 252 5.90 3.97 -15.32
N GLY A 253 5.57 4.10 -16.59
CA GLY A 253 4.51 3.30 -17.18
C GLY A 253 3.42 4.12 -17.84
N GLY A 254 2.19 3.66 -17.68
CA GLY A 254 1.00 4.23 -18.28
C GLY A 254 0.79 3.86 -19.76
N PRO A 255 1.18 2.64 -20.25
CA PRO A 255 0.92 2.26 -21.63
C PRO A 255 -0.55 1.94 -21.85
N GLY A 256 -1.07 2.20 -23.06
CA GLY A 256 -2.43 1.86 -23.43
C GLY A 256 -3.52 2.84 -22.98
N GLY A 257 -3.14 4.00 -22.46
CA GLY A 257 -4.09 5.06 -22.06
C GLY A 257 -4.48 5.04 -20.58
N GLY A 258 -5.43 5.87 -20.21
CA GLY A 258 -5.87 6.12 -18.84
C GLY A 258 -5.42 7.48 -18.30
N GLN A 259 -5.71 7.75 -17.05
CA GLN A 259 -5.43 9.02 -16.38
C GLN A 259 -4.76 8.78 -15.03
N ILE A 260 -3.67 9.49 -14.75
CA ILE A 260 -2.85 9.27 -13.55
C ILE A 260 -2.55 10.62 -12.89
N ASN A 261 -2.89 10.75 -11.62
CA ASN A 261 -2.44 11.85 -10.77
C ASN A 261 -1.15 11.43 -10.06
N ILE A 262 -0.14 12.30 -10.06
CA ILE A 262 1.10 12.16 -9.30
C ILE A 262 1.26 13.44 -8.48
N VAL A 263 0.85 13.41 -7.20
CA VAL A 263 0.67 14.63 -6.40
C VAL A 263 1.38 14.53 -5.05
N ASN A 264 2.16 15.55 -4.72
CA ASN A 264 2.78 15.72 -3.40
C ASN A 264 3.57 14.47 -2.90
N ASN A 265 4.21 13.73 -3.80
CA ASN A 265 5.06 12.60 -3.44
C ASN A 265 6.49 13.06 -3.12
N TYR A 266 7.19 12.34 -2.27
CA TYR A 266 8.57 12.60 -1.87
C TYR A 266 9.50 11.52 -2.41
N TYR A 267 10.47 11.92 -3.24
CA TYR A 267 11.46 11.04 -3.85
C TYR A 267 12.83 11.31 -3.23
N LYS A 268 13.38 10.32 -2.50
CA LYS A 268 14.67 10.43 -1.84
C LYS A 268 15.68 9.42 -2.39
N ALA A 269 16.81 9.94 -2.85
CA ALA A 269 17.94 9.10 -3.26
C ALA A 269 18.47 8.28 -2.08
N GLY A 270 18.82 7.03 -2.37
CA GLY A 270 19.48 6.14 -1.43
C GLY A 270 20.83 5.65 -1.93
N PRO A 271 21.57 4.89 -1.11
CA PRO A 271 22.94 4.50 -1.40
C PRO A 271 23.09 3.47 -2.54
N SER A 272 22.00 2.83 -3.00
CA SER A 272 22.05 1.92 -4.15
C SER A 272 22.07 2.64 -5.50
N GLN A 273 21.94 3.96 -5.51
CA GLN A 273 21.81 4.73 -6.74
C GLN A 273 23.15 5.36 -7.11
N GLY A 274 23.86 4.75 -8.07
CA GLY A 274 25.01 5.35 -8.72
C GLY A 274 24.56 6.50 -9.61
N LEU A 275 24.56 7.71 -9.07
CA LEU A 275 24.00 8.89 -9.72
C LEU A 275 25.06 9.65 -10.51
N LYS A 276 24.70 10.11 -11.70
CA LYS A 276 25.43 11.12 -12.46
C LYS A 276 24.51 12.27 -12.83
N GLU A 277 25.08 13.48 -12.85
CA GLU A 277 24.36 14.64 -13.35
C GLU A 277 24.13 14.52 -14.87
N THR A 278 22.96 14.85 -15.32
CA THR A 278 22.59 15.02 -16.73
C THR A 278 21.60 16.17 -16.86
N THR A 279 21.17 16.45 -18.09
CA THR A 279 20.13 17.48 -18.34
C THR A 279 18.87 16.81 -18.85
N LEU A 280 17.75 17.01 -18.16
CA LEU A 280 16.41 16.58 -18.55
C LEU A 280 15.51 17.81 -18.65
N ASN A 281 14.93 18.05 -19.81
CA ASN A 281 14.02 19.20 -20.06
C ASN A 281 14.61 20.56 -19.61
N GLY A 282 15.92 20.75 -19.82
CA GLY A 282 16.62 21.98 -19.47
C GLY A 282 17.04 22.11 -18.00
N LEU A 283 16.76 21.11 -17.16
CA LEU A 283 17.20 21.05 -15.77
C LEU A 283 18.33 20.03 -15.59
N LYS A 284 19.20 20.32 -14.64
CA LYS A 284 20.19 19.36 -14.16
C LYS A 284 19.52 18.38 -13.23
N VAL A 285 19.63 17.09 -13.52
CA VAL A 285 19.05 15.99 -12.76
C VAL A 285 20.07 14.89 -12.55
N ASP A 286 19.89 14.11 -11.49
CA ASP A 286 20.68 12.91 -11.24
C ASP A 286 20.02 11.69 -11.85
N VAL A 287 20.73 10.97 -12.69
CA VAL A 287 20.28 9.72 -13.28
C VAL A 287 21.22 8.58 -12.90
N SER A 288 20.70 7.36 -12.90
CA SER A 288 21.53 6.19 -12.60
C SER A 288 22.62 5.97 -13.63
N THR A 289 23.73 5.34 -13.21
CA THR A 289 24.94 5.18 -14.01
C THR A 289 24.97 3.90 -14.84
N GLY A 290 23.84 3.23 -15.00
CA GLY A 290 23.71 2.13 -15.96
C GLY A 290 23.79 0.72 -15.36
N LYS A 291 24.52 0.50 -14.27
CA LYS A 291 24.44 -0.75 -13.49
C LYS A 291 23.31 -0.68 -12.49
N GLU A 292 23.02 0.50 -12.03
CA GLU A 292 21.91 0.85 -11.14
C GLU A 292 20.89 1.63 -11.95
N ARG A 293 19.63 1.30 -11.78
CA ARG A 293 18.54 1.89 -12.56
C ARG A 293 17.93 3.06 -11.80
N GLY A 294 17.33 3.98 -12.55
CA GLY A 294 16.51 5.04 -11.99
C GLY A 294 17.20 6.40 -11.89
N SER A 295 16.40 7.36 -11.50
CA SER A 295 16.79 8.74 -11.23
C SER A 295 15.92 9.24 -10.09
N GLN A 296 16.51 9.91 -9.12
CA GLN A 296 15.74 10.46 -8.00
C GLN A 296 15.09 11.80 -8.30
N ASP A 297 15.62 12.51 -9.26
CA ASP A 297 14.99 13.76 -9.72
C ASP A 297 13.99 13.53 -10.86
N ARG A 298 13.83 12.30 -11.29
CA ARG A 298 12.81 11.92 -12.24
C ARG A 298 11.53 11.54 -11.51
N ILE A 299 10.48 12.31 -11.71
CA ILE A 299 9.16 12.05 -11.13
C ILE A 299 8.54 10.81 -11.77
N THR A 300 8.55 10.72 -13.11
CA THR A 300 8.14 9.50 -13.82
C THR A 300 8.72 9.42 -15.23
N LEU A 301 8.78 8.21 -15.77
CA LEU A 301 9.00 7.93 -17.19
C LEU A 301 7.66 7.56 -17.83
N VAL A 302 7.16 8.38 -18.73
CA VAL A 302 5.99 8.06 -19.55
C VAL A 302 6.39 7.05 -20.61
N THR A 303 5.71 5.89 -20.65
CA THR A 303 6.06 4.81 -21.56
C THR A 303 4.98 4.57 -22.60
N LEU A 304 5.42 4.21 -23.80
CA LEU A 304 4.55 3.62 -24.81
C LEU A 304 4.25 2.16 -24.45
N SER A 305 3.14 1.65 -24.93
CA SER A 305 2.90 0.22 -24.97
C SER A 305 3.93 -0.41 -25.88
N ASN A 306 4.76 -1.31 -25.37
CA ASN A 306 5.80 -1.91 -26.17
C ASN A 306 5.33 -3.19 -26.90
N SER A 307 6.03 -3.53 -27.97
CA SER A 307 5.74 -4.69 -28.82
C SER A 307 5.77 -6.05 -28.10
N GLY A 308 6.42 -6.16 -26.96
CA GLY A 308 6.52 -7.42 -26.20
C GLY A 308 5.27 -7.78 -25.42
N ASN A 309 4.37 -6.81 -25.19
CA ASN A 309 3.11 -7.00 -24.48
C ASN A 309 1.89 -6.77 -25.38
N SER A 310 2.10 -6.73 -26.68
CA SER A 310 1.11 -6.24 -27.60
C SER A 310 0.15 -7.34 -28.04
N ASP A 311 -1.13 -7.07 -27.93
CA ASP A 311 -2.14 -7.76 -28.70
C ASP A 311 -2.06 -7.28 -30.15
N LYS A 312 -1.53 -8.10 -31.02
CA LYS A 312 -1.37 -7.79 -32.47
C LYS A 312 -2.70 -7.47 -33.16
N ASN A 313 -3.82 -7.81 -32.55
CA ASN A 313 -5.15 -7.54 -33.06
C ASN A 313 -5.64 -6.11 -32.75
N HIS A 314 -4.94 -5.39 -31.85
CA HIS A 314 -5.33 -4.03 -31.42
C HIS A 314 -4.14 -3.07 -31.46
N PRO A 315 -3.53 -2.85 -32.64
CA PRO A 315 -2.35 -2.00 -32.77
C PRO A 315 -2.61 -0.54 -32.40
N GLU A 316 -3.85 -0.09 -32.43
CA GLU A 316 -4.25 1.28 -32.07
C GLU A 316 -4.02 1.61 -30.59
N LEU A 317 -3.89 0.61 -29.71
CA LEU A 317 -3.57 0.80 -28.30
C LEU A 317 -2.08 0.82 -28.01
N TYR A 318 -1.24 0.37 -28.94
CA TYR A 318 0.19 0.22 -28.72
C TYR A 318 0.93 1.55 -28.58
N ASP A 319 0.52 2.52 -29.33
CA ASP A 319 1.14 3.83 -29.34
C ASP A 319 0.58 4.76 -28.27
N MET A 320 -0.46 4.34 -27.54
CA MET A 320 -1.09 5.19 -26.52
C MET A 320 -0.29 5.21 -25.23
N THR A 321 -0.29 6.37 -24.58
CA THR A 321 0.16 6.53 -23.18
C THR A 321 -1.00 7.05 -22.32
N SER A 322 -0.89 6.90 -21.00
CA SER A 322 -1.76 7.61 -20.06
C SER A 322 -1.56 9.14 -20.18
N ARG A 323 -2.56 9.88 -19.75
CA ARG A 323 -2.48 11.31 -19.47
C ARG A 323 -2.17 11.52 -17.99
N TYR A 324 -1.49 12.60 -17.67
CA TYR A 324 -1.00 12.83 -16.31
C TYR A 324 -1.37 14.20 -15.78
N PHE A 325 -1.72 14.25 -14.50
CA PHE A 325 -1.72 15.46 -13.69
C PHE A 325 -0.60 15.35 -12.66
N ILE A 326 0.37 16.28 -12.68
CA ILE A 326 1.57 16.20 -11.83
C ILE A 326 1.75 17.54 -11.13
N ASN A 327 1.77 17.52 -9.80
CA ASN A 327 1.85 18.72 -9.00
C ASN A 327 2.44 18.47 -7.60
N GLY A 328 3.27 19.38 -7.12
CA GLY A 328 3.74 19.45 -5.73
C GLY A 328 4.74 18.37 -5.31
N ASN A 329 5.29 17.58 -6.24
CA ASN A 329 6.23 16.52 -5.91
C ASN A 329 7.60 17.09 -5.56
N THR A 330 8.27 16.50 -4.59
CA THR A 330 9.61 16.89 -4.13
C THR A 330 10.61 15.77 -4.42
N THR A 331 11.77 16.17 -4.97
CA THR A 331 12.92 15.28 -5.14
C THR A 331 14.03 15.70 -4.18
N GLU A 332 14.65 14.75 -3.48
CA GLU A 332 15.83 14.96 -2.66
C GLU A 332 16.99 14.14 -3.22
N THR A 333 18.03 14.85 -3.66
CA THR A 333 19.26 14.26 -4.22
C THR A 333 20.44 14.47 -3.30
N THR A 334 21.44 13.62 -3.43
CA THR A 334 22.73 13.78 -2.75
C THR A 334 23.61 14.85 -3.40
N LYS A 335 23.26 15.34 -4.59
CA LYS A 335 24.03 16.36 -5.33
C LYS A 335 23.42 17.74 -5.17
N SER A 336 24.20 18.64 -4.60
CA SER A 336 23.77 20.03 -4.37
C SER A 336 23.53 20.85 -5.64
N SER A 337 24.11 20.42 -6.78
CA SER A 337 23.94 21.07 -8.08
C SER A 337 22.59 20.79 -8.75
N VAL A 338 21.85 19.79 -8.25
CA VAL A 338 20.58 19.39 -8.84
C VAL A 338 19.43 20.22 -8.27
N THR A 339 18.55 20.68 -9.15
CA THR A 339 17.34 21.42 -8.78
C THR A 339 16.27 20.48 -8.25
N LYS A 340 15.63 20.87 -7.16
CA LYS A 340 14.49 20.13 -6.53
C LYS A 340 13.13 20.66 -7.01
N ASN A 341 12.06 19.94 -6.64
CA ASN A 341 10.66 20.36 -6.88
C ASN A 341 10.38 20.67 -8.36
N GLN A 342 10.62 19.72 -9.21
CA GLN A 342 10.65 19.93 -10.65
C GLN A 342 9.36 19.59 -11.38
N ASP A 343 8.47 18.81 -10.78
CA ASP A 343 7.21 18.37 -11.39
C ASP A 343 7.36 18.02 -12.88
N TRP A 344 6.71 18.76 -13.78
CA TRP A 344 6.75 18.50 -15.22
C TRP A 344 8.14 18.54 -15.84
N LYS A 345 9.11 19.23 -15.25
CA LYS A 345 10.50 19.22 -15.72
C LYS A 345 11.23 17.92 -15.32
N GLY A 346 10.73 17.22 -14.31
CA GLY A 346 11.22 15.90 -13.90
C GLY A 346 10.66 14.73 -14.70
N ILE A 347 9.91 14.96 -15.80
CA ILE A 347 9.31 13.91 -16.61
C ILE A 347 10.22 13.53 -17.76
N SER A 348 10.42 12.24 -17.97
CA SER A 348 11.02 11.70 -19.17
C SER A 348 10.00 10.93 -20.01
N TYR A 349 10.29 10.78 -21.29
CA TYR A 349 9.37 10.18 -22.27
C TYR A 349 10.09 9.13 -23.08
N ASP A 350 9.42 8.02 -23.38
CA ASP A 350 9.93 7.02 -24.31
C ASP A 350 10.15 7.62 -25.70
N LYS A 351 11.15 7.09 -26.40
CA LYS A 351 11.40 7.44 -27.78
C LYS A 351 10.18 7.12 -28.65
N GLY A 352 9.76 8.09 -29.47
CA GLY A 352 8.65 7.93 -30.39
C GLY A 352 7.32 8.51 -29.87
N ILE A 353 7.27 9.00 -28.63
CA ILE A 353 6.12 9.80 -28.17
C ILE A 353 6.10 11.11 -28.96
N PRO A 354 4.97 11.45 -29.64
CA PRO A 354 4.82 12.67 -30.42
C PRO A 354 5.01 13.93 -29.57
N SER A 355 5.64 14.95 -30.13
CA SER A 355 5.76 16.27 -29.49
C SER A 355 5.46 17.39 -30.48
N LEU A 356 4.92 18.50 -29.98
CA LEU A 356 4.63 19.71 -30.73
C LEU A 356 4.82 20.93 -29.82
N ASN A 357 5.62 21.89 -30.24
CA ASN A 357 5.89 23.12 -29.48
C ASN A 357 6.35 22.90 -28.03
N GLY A 358 7.15 21.86 -27.78
CA GLY A 358 7.65 21.53 -26.45
C GLY A 358 6.68 20.73 -25.56
N GLU A 359 5.48 20.45 -26.02
CA GLU A 359 4.51 19.60 -25.34
C GLU A 359 4.49 18.18 -25.92
N TYR A 360 4.16 17.19 -25.08
CA TYR A 360 4.10 15.80 -25.49
C TYR A 360 2.66 15.29 -25.58
N TYR A 361 2.43 14.37 -26.51
CA TYR A 361 1.10 13.91 -26.88
C TYR A 361 1.03 12.39 -26.98
N SER A 362 -0.09 11.83 -26.52
CA SER A 362 -0.44 10.43 -26.74
C SER A 362 -1.18 10.30 -28.06
N PRO A 363 -0.77 9.43 -28.99
CA PRO A 363 -1.64 9.06 -30.10
C PRO A 363 -2.99 8.54 -29.60
N ASP A 364 -4.07 8.96 -30.25
CA ASP A 364 -5.44 8.52 -29.98
C ASP A 364 -6.25 8.42 -31.29
N ALA A 365 -5.84 7.48 -32.13
CA ALA A 365 -6.39 7.33 -33.48
C ALA A 365 -7.88 6.93 -33.50
N LYS A 366 -8.39 6.36 -32.42
CA LYS A 366 -9.76 5.86 -32.28
C LYS A 366 -10.62 6.69 -31.33
N ASN A 367 -10.13 7.86 -30.91
CA ASN A 367 -10.84 8.72 -29.97
C ASN A 367 -11.21 7.99 -28.64
N PHE A 368 -10.28 7.19 -28.12
CA PHE A 368 -10.50 6.45 -26.87
C PHE A 368 -10.62 7.36 -25.65
N TYR A 369 -9.94 8.53 -25.66
CA TYR A 369 -10.09 9.54 -24.60
C TYR A 369 -11.43 10.30 -24.68
N GLY A 370 -12.13 10.23 -25.80
CA GLY A 370 -13.46 10.82 -25.97
C GLY A 370 -13.48 12.29 -26.39
N ASP A 371 -14.66 12.77 -26.74
CA ASP A 371 -14.88 14.06 -27.40
C ASP A 371 -14.60 15.27 -26.48
N ASN A 372 -14.55 15.06 -25.18
CA ASN A 372 -14.24 16.11 -24.21
C ASN A 372 -12.73 16.41 -24.10
N VAL A 373 -11.88 15.67 -24.79
CA VAL A 373 -10.43 15.88 -24.83
C VAL A 373 -10.04 16.42 -26.20
N ALA A 374 -9.42 17.60 -26.21
CA ALA A 374 -9.00 18.23 -27.45
C ALA A 374 -7.93 17.39 -28.18
N HIS A 375 -8.13 17.17 -29.47
CA HIS A 375 -7.23 16.46 -30.35
C HIS A 375 -6.47 17.43 -31.27
N VAL A 376 -5.22 17.10 -31.55
CA VAL A 376 -4.36 17.77 -32.54
C VAL A 376 -3.78 16.74 -33.51
N THR A 377 -3.49 17.15 -34.74
CA THR A 377 -2.83 16.25 -35.69
C THR A 377 -1.32 16.47 -35.65
N ILE A 378 -0.55 15.43 -35.36
CA ILE A 378 0.91 15.44 -35.35
C ILE A 378 1.39 14.34 -36.29
N SER A 379 2.15 14.70 -37.31
CA SER A 379 2.65 13.76 -38.35
C SER A 379 1.56 12.83 -38.90
N GLY A 380 0.37 13.35 -39.13
CA GLY A 380 -0.78 12.62 -39.66
C GLY A 380 -1.55 11.75 -38.65
N LYS A 381 -1.15 11.74 -37.37
CA LYS A 381 -1.85 11.02 -36.29
C LYS A 381 -2.70 11.98 -35.46
N SER A 382 -3.92 11.57 -35.11
CA SER A 382 -4.74 12.23 -34.10
C SER A 382 -4.11 11.98 -32.71
N CYS A 383 -3.88 13.02 -31.95
CA CYS A 383 -3.16 12.96 -30.68
C CYS A 383 -3.84 13.84 -29.62
N VAL A 384 -3.75 13.44 -28.35
CA VAL A 384 -4.21 14.22 -27.20
C VAL A 384 -3.02 14.62 -26.32
N LYS A 385 -3.10 15.78 -25.69
CA LYS A 385 -2.05 16.25 -24.79
C LYS A 385 -1.89 15.30 -23.59
N ILE A 386 -0.66 14.90 -23.29
CA ILE A 386 -0.35 14.03 -22.15
C ILE A 386 -0.59 14.77 -20.83
N LYS A 387 -0.19 16.02 -20.74
CA LYS A 387 -0.42 16.87 -19.58
C LYS A 387 -1.91 17.22 -19.45
N MET A 388 -2.47 16.93 -18.27
CA MET A 388 -3.82 17.36 -17.89
C MET A 388 -3.74 18.67 -17.10
N ASP A 389 -4.69 19.57 -17.35
CA ASP A 389 -4.80 20.87 -16.66
C ASP A 389 -5.50 20.75 -15.29
N ALA A 390 -6.26 19.68 -15.10
CA ALA A 390 -6.93 19.34 -13.84
C ALA A 390 -6.70 17.85 -13.52
N PRO A 391 -6.75 17.45 -12.23
CA PRO A 391 -6.60 16.05 -11.87
C PRO A 391 -7.73 15.17 -12.42
N ALA A 392 -7.40 13.92 -12.69
CA ALA A 392 -8.39 12.86 -12.83
C ALA A 392 -9.21 12.71 -11.54
N PRO A 393 -10.36 12.01 -11.58
CA PRO A 393 -11.13 11.76 -10.36
C PRO A 393 -10.24 11.27 -9.22
N ILE A 394 -10.35 11.94 -8.09
CA ILE A 394 -9.71 11.57 -6.83
C ILE A 394 -10.82 11.11 -5.88
N GLY A 395 -10.58 10.04 -5.14
CA GLY A 395 -11.41 9.76 -3.98
C GLY A 395 -11.25 10.86 -2.93
N GLU A 396 -12.05 10.85 -1.89
CA GLU A 396 -11.83 11.74 -0.74
C GLU A 396 -10.52 11.34 -0.05
N VAL A 397 -9.48 12.18 -0.13
CA VAL A 397 -8.13 11.90 0.39
C VAL A 397 -7.58 13.14 1.09
N THR A 398 -7.20 12.99 2.34
CA THR A 398 -6.37 13.94 3.08
C THR A 398 -5.05 14.13 2.35
N THR A 399 -4.65 15.37 2.12
CA THR A 399 -3.48 15.69 1.32
C THR A 399 -2.50 16.56 2.09
N HIS A 400 -1.28 16.08 2.26
CA HIS A 400 -0.16 16.81 2.85
C HIS A 400 0.73 17.42 1.76
N SER A 401 1.58 18.37 2.13
CA SER A 401 2.74 18.70 1.30
C SER A 401 3.66 17.48 1.15
N ALA A 402 4.50 17.44 0.12
CA ALA A 402 5.45 16.34 -0.06
C ALA A 402 6.41 16.19 1.15
N ALA A 403 6.86 17.31 1.73
CA ALA A 403 7.75 17.30 2.89
C ALA A 403 7.07 16.76 4.15
N GLU A 404 5.81 17.15 4.38
CA GLU A 404 5.04 16.64 5.50
C GLU A 404 4.70 15.16 5.32
N SER A 405 4.34 14.73 4.11
CA SER A 405 4.10 13.30 3.84
C SER A 405 5.34 12.45 4.12
N PHE A 406 6.55 12.94 3.86
CA PHE A 406 7.77 12.23 4.23
C PHE A 406 7.81 11.96 5.74
N SER A 407 7.57 12.99 6.55
CA SER A 407 7.57 12.88 8.01
C SER A 407 6.47 11.94 8.51
N LYS A 408 5.25 12.10 8.00
CA LYS A 408 4.07 11.32 8.41
C LYS A 408 4.16 9.86 8.01
N VAL A 409 4.59 9.56 6.79
CA VAL A 409 4.74 8.18 6.31
C VAL A 409 5.81 7.43 7.11
N LEU A 410 6.95 8.08 7.43
CA LEU A 410 7.96 7.44 8.27
C LEU A 410 7.46 7.19 9.70
N ALA A 411 6.64 8.08 10.24
CA ALA A 411 6.10 7.93 11.59
C ALA A 411 5.00 6.86 11.66
N TYR A 412 4.07 6.84 10.73
CA TYR A 412 2.80 6.10 10.84
C TYR A 412 2.61 5.01 9.78
N GLY A 413 3.40 4.94 8.71
CA GLY A 413 3.26 3.94 7.65
C GLY A 413 3.55 2.51 8.09
N GLY A 414 2.98 1.54 7.37
CA GLY A 414 3.08 0.12 7.67
C GLY A 414 2.22 -0.33 8.86
N ALA A 415 2.44 -1.55 9.34
CA ALA A 415 1.77 -2.10 10.52
C ALA A 415 2.28 -1.42 11.82
N SER A 416 2.06 -0.12 11.91
CA SER A 416 2.72 0.79 12.85
C SER A 416 2.22 0.68 14.29
N LEU A 417 1.06 0.05 14.55
CA LEU A 417 0.59 -0.21 15.92
C LEU A 417 1.62 -1.04 16.72
N TYR A 418 2.17 -2.06 16.07
CA TYR A 418 3.28 -2.86 16.59
C TYR A 418 4.36 -2.95 15.52
N ARG A 419 5.06 -1.85 15.27
CA ARG A 419 6.09 -1.79 14.23
C ARG A 419 7.22 -2.76 14.58
N ASP A 420 7.49 -3.72 13.68
CA ASP A 420 8.62 -4.62 13.83
C ASP A 420 9.96 -3.94 13.48
N GLU A 421 11.06 -4.61 13.81
CA GLU A 421 12.41 -4.10 13.56
C GLU A 421 12.72 -3.95 12.07
N ILE A 422 12.01 -4.65 11.19
CA ILE A 422 12.18 -4.58 9.73
C ILE A 422 11.62 -3.26 9.22
N ASP A 423 10.37 -2.93 9.55
CA ASP A 423 9.78 -1.64 9.18
C ASP A 423 10.48 -0.47 9.88
N ALA A 424 10.87 -0.64 11.16
CA ALA A 424 11.63 0.37 11.88
C ALA A 424 12.95 0.68 11.18
N ARG A 425 13.64 -0.34 10.67
CA ARG A 425 14.85 -0.18 9.87
C ARG A 425 14.60 0.59 8.58
N TYR A 426 13.55 0.25 7.82
CA TYR A 426 13.22 0.97 6.58
C TYR A 426 13.02 2.47 6.84
N MET A 427 12.27 2.81 7.88
CA MET A 427 11.97 4.20 8.22
C MET A 427 13.23 4.95 8.67
N GLU A 428 14.09 4.32 9.48
CA GLU A 428 15.35 4.93 9.91
C GLU A 428 16.34 5.07 8.74
N GLU A 429 16.44 4.08 7.87
CA GLU A 429 17.28 4.15 6.67
C GLU A 429 16.82 5.27 5.72
N ALA A 430 15.50 5.41 5.53
CA ALA A 430 14.95 6.51 4.74
C ALA A 430 15.20 7.88 5.38
N LYS A 431 15.06 7.99 6.69
CA LYS A 431 15.34 9.20 7.46
C LYS A 431 16.80 9.63 7.32
N THR A 432 17.73 8.70 7.49
CA THR A 432 19.16 8.95 7.51
C THR A 432 19.85 8.91 6.14
N GLY A 433 19.18 8.40 5.11
CA GLY A 433 19.77 8.23 3.77
C GLY A 433 20.77 7.07 3.70
N THR A 434 20.60 6.03 4.51
CA THR A 434 21.53 4.89 4.65
C THR A 434 20.89 3.57 4.23
N ALA A 435 21.71 2.50 4.21
CA ALA A 435 21.22 1.12 4.11
C ALA A 435 22.14 0.23 4.94
N LYS A 436 21.56 -0.51 5.88
CA LYS A 436 22.26 -1.42 6.79
C LYS A 436 22.75 -2.68 6.10
N TYR A 437 21.93 -3.22 5.21
CA TYR A 437 22.21 -4.47 4.52
C TYR A 437 22.48 -4.24 3.03
N LYS A 438 23.01 -5.24 2.35
CA LYS A 438 23.25 -5.26 0.90
C LYS A 438 23.05 -6.66 0.36
N GLY A 439 22.75 -6.78 -0.90
CA GLY A 439 22.61 -8.08 -1.55
C GLY A 439 23.91 -8.89 -1.54
N SER A 440 23.81 -10.18 -1.26
CA SER A 440 24.95 -11.11 -1.27
C SER A 440 25.53 -11.31 -2.68
N ILE A 441 24.71 -11.16 -3.72
CA ILE A 441 25.06 -11.29 -5.13
C ILE A 441 25.25 -9.92 -5.77
N THR A 442 24.23 -9.06 -5.68
CA THR A 442 24.23 -7.72 -6.29
C THR A 442 25.21 -6.74 -5.66
N LYS A 443 25.56 -6.95 -4.39
CA LYS A 443 26.39 -6.04 -3.57
C LYS A 443 25.82 -4.63 -3.43
N SER A 444 24.60 -4.41 -3.85
CA SER A 444 23.93 -3.10 -3.87
C SER A 444 23.36 -2.78 -2.48
N PRO A 445 23.70 -1.61 -1.88
CA PRO A 445 23.22 -1.27 -0.55
C PRO A 445 21.69 -1.11 -0.49
N GLY A 446 21.03 -1.81 0.42
CA GLY A 446 19.57 -1.80 0.58
C GLY A 446 18.82 -2.67 -0.42
N ILE A 447 19.44 -3.15 -1.49
CA ILE A 447 18.85 -4.04 -2.49
C ILE A 447 19.32 -5.46 -2.18
N ILE A 448 18.52 -6.21 -1.43
CA ILE A 448 18.86 -7.57 -1.00
C ILE A 448 18.50 -8.60 -2.08
N ASP A 449 19.20 -9.73 -2.07
CA ASP A 449 18.97 -10.84 -3.00
C ASP A 449 18.08 -11.93 -2.39
N LYS A 450 18.24 -12.16 -1.10
CA LYS A 450 17.58 -13.22 -0.32
C LYS A 450 17.30 -12.74 1.10
N VAL A 451 16.38 -13.38 1.80
CA VAL A 451 16.09 -13.08 3.22
C VAL A 451 17.32 -13.29 4.11
N SER A 452 18.21 -14.23 3.74
CA SER A 452 19.48 -14.43 4.45
C SER A 452 20.39 -13.20 4.48
N ASP A 453 20.23 -12.25 3.56
CA ASP A 453 21.04 -11.03 3.52
C ASP A 453 20.71 -10.05 4.67
N VAL A 454 19.57 -10.23 5.30
CA VAL A 454 19.13 -9.48 6.49
C VAL A 454 19.16 -10.34 7.77
N ASN A 455 20.22 -11.15 7.93
CA ASN A 455 20.44 -12.09 9.05
C ASN A 455 19.51 -13.31 9.11
N GLY A 456 18.83 -13.65 8.02
CA GLY A 456 18.05 -14.89 7.92
C GLY A 456 16.94 -14.97 8.96
N TYR A 457 15.91 -14.19 8.81
CA TYR A 457 14.76 -14.20 9.74
C TYR A 457 14.01 -15.51 9.71
N THR A 458 13.78 -16.07 10.89
CA THR A 458 12.91 -17.22 11.14
C THR A 458 11.63 -16.78 11.86
N GLU A 459 10.66 -17.67 12.00
CA GLU A 459 9.41 -17.39 12.73
C GLU A 459 9.69 -16.89 14.17
N ALA A 460 10.70 -17.43 14.83
CA ALA A 460 11.07 -17.07 16.20
C ALA A 460 11.50 -15.60 16.36
N ASN A 461 12.02 -14.97 15.30
CA ASN A 461 12.43 -13.57 15.35
C ASN A 461 11.25 -12.60 15.50
N PHE A 462 10.03 -13.01 15.14
CA PHE A 462 8.85 -12.15 15.20
C PHE A 462 8.14 -12.17 16.56
N GLY A 463 8.50 -13.10 17.45
CA GLY A 463 7.82 -13.29 18.72
C GLY A 463 6.42 -13.89 18.60
N THR A 464 5.83 -14.29 19.72
CA THR A 464 4.48 -14.83 19.79
C THR A 464 3.77 -14.36 21.05
N ALA A 465 2.44 -14.26 21.00
CA ALA A 465 1.59 -14.01 22.15
C ALA A 465 0.22 -14.68 21.97
N THR A 466 -0.47 -14.91 23.07
CA THR A 466 -1.85 -15.42 23.08
C THR A 466 -2.64 -14.67 24.13
N ARG A 467 -3.86 -14.28 23.83
CA ARG A 467 -4.80 -13.68 24.77
C ARG A 467 -5.20 -14.69 25.84
N PRO A 468 -5.34 -14.31 27.11
CA PRO A 468 -5.89 -15.19 28.13
C PRO A 468 -7.33 -15.58 27.80
N ALA A 469 -7.82 -16.69 28.37
CA ALA A 469 -9.13 -17.24 28.05
C ALA A 469 -10.30 -16.34 28.49
N ASP A 470 -10.07 -15.52 29.51
CA ASP A 470 -11.00 -14.54 30.09
C ASP A 470 -10.82 -13.13 29.53
N PHE A 471 -10.20 -12.99 28.37
CA PHE A 471 -9.99 -11.69 27.71
C PHE A 471 -11.28 -11.17 27.06
N ASP A 472 -12.08 -12.05 26.52
CA ASP A 472 -13.34 -11.84 25.80
C ASP A 472 -14.20 -13.08 26.05
N THR A 473 -15.14 -12.96 27.03
CA THR A 473 -15.87 -14.12 27.62
C THR A 473 -16.91 -14.67 26.66
N ASP A 474 -17.64 -13.83 25.96
CA ASP A 474 -18.73 -14.22 25.06
C ASP A 474 -18.31 -14.40 23.60
N LYS A 475 -17.01 -14.09 23.31
CA LYS A 475 -16.37 -14.29 21.99
C LYS A 475 -16.97 -13.45 20.86
N ASP A 476 -17.32 -12.21 21.16
CA ASP A 476 -17.84 -11.26 20.20
C ASP A 476 -16.76 -10.38 19.55
N GLY A 477 -15.51 -10.44 20.04
CA GLY A 477 -14.34 -9.73 19.53
C GLY A 477 -14.01 -8.45 20.31
N ILE A 478 -14.79 -8.09 21.33
CA ILE A 478 -14.56 -6.97 22.24
C ILE A 478 -14.07 -7.52 23.60
N PRO A 479 -13.02 -6.95 24.22
CA PRO A 479 -12.58 -7.42 25.54
C PRO A 479 -13.53 -7.03 26.66
N ASP A 480 -13.79 -7.93 27.63
CA ASP A 480 -14.66 -7.72 28.79
C ASP A 480 -14.42 -6.39 29.50
N THR A 481 -13.15 -6.02 29.67
CA THR A 481 -12.76 -4.77 30.34
C THR A 481 -13.16 -3.52 29.55
N TRP A 482 -13.07 -3.59 28.21
CA TRP A 482 -13.47 -2.49 27.34
C TRP A 482 -14.99 -2.36 27.26
N GLU A 483 -15.71 -3.48 27.22
CA GLU A 483 -17.18 -3.51 27.22
C GLU A 483 -17.72 -2.89 28.50
N THR A 484 -17.26 -3.36 29.66
CA THR A 484 -17.66 -2.81 30.95
C THR A 484 -17.42 -1.30 31.05
N ALA A 485 -16.27 -0.80 30.55
CA ALA A 485 -15.97 0.63 30.57
C ALA A 485 -16.90 1.45 29.67
N ASN A 486 -17.40 0.84 28.60
CA ASN A 486 -18.23 1.50 27.60
C ASN A 486 -19.74 1.18 27.73
N GLY A 487 -20.13 0.40 28.77
CA GLY A 487 -21.52 0.10 29.07
C GLY A 487 -22.13 -0.97 28.20
N LEU A 488 -21.31 -1.88 27.70
CA LEU A 488 -21.70 -3.14 27.06
C LEU A 488 -21.68 -4.29 28.07
N ASP A 489 -22.27 -5.43 27.72
CA ASP A 489 -22.36 -6.61 28.57
C ASP A 489 -21.38 -7.70 28.14
N PRO A 490 -20.31 -8.01 28.91
CA PRO A 490 -19.31 -9.05 28.58
C PRO A 490 -19.86 -10.49 28.45
N ASN A 491 -21.16 -10.67 28.60
CA ASN A 491 -21.82 -11.97 28.44
C ASN A 491 -22.92 -11.95 27.34
N ASP A 492 -23.01 -10.88 26.56
CA ASP A 492 -23.99 -10.76 25.48
C ASP A 492 -23.32 -10.49 24.12
N ALA A 493 -22.85 -11.55 23.47
CA ALA A 493 -22.20 -11.48 22.16
C ALA A 493 -23.02 -10.79 21.06
N SER A 494 -24.29 -10.47 21.30
CA SER A 494 -25.11 -9.79 20.31
C SER A 494 -24.89 -8.28 20.27
N ASP A 495 -24.39 -7.69 21.33
CA ASP A 495 -24.24 -6.25 21.44
C ASP A 495 -23.06 -5.70 20.61
N ALA A 496 -22.02 -6.49 20.34
CA ALA A 496 -20.91 -6.12 19.44
C ALA A 496 -21.35 -5.66 18.05
N LEU A 497 -22.44 -6.23 17.54
CA LEU A 497 -22.97 -5.92 16.21
C LEU A 497 -24.07 -4.85 16.24
N THR A 498 -24.40 -4.31 17.41
CA THR A 498 -25.30 -3.15 17.52
C THR A 498 -24.53 -1.85 17.31
N TYR A 499 -25.25 -0.73 17.27
CA TYR A 499 -24.70 0.61 17.03
C TYR A 499 -24.87 1.51 18.26
N SER A 500 -24.97 0.93 19.45
CA SER A 500 -25.33 1.69 20.67
C SER A 500 -24.29 2.74 21.07
N LEU A 501 -23.02 2.57 20.71
CA LEU A 501 -21.94 3.51 20.97
C LEU A 501 -21.82 4.60 19.90
N ASP A 502 -22.39 4.40 18.73
CA ASP A 502 -22.29 5.36 17.64
C ASP A 502 -23.62 6.09 17.41
N SER A 503 -23.67 7.36 17.83
CA SER A 503 -24.87 8.20 17.70
C SER A 503 -25.32 8.46 16.25
N LYS A 504 -24.40 8.27 15.27
CA LYS A 504 -24.72 8.36 13.84
C LYS A 504 -25.15 7.01 13.24
N GLY A 505 -24.94 5.91 13.96
CA GLY A 505 -25.24 4.56 13.49
C GLY A 505 -24.41 4.13 12.28
N TYR A 506 -23.18 4.62 12.15
CA TYR A 506 -22.28 4.25 11.06
C TYR A 506 -21.50 2.97 11.36
N TYR A 507 -21.03 2.84 12.63
CA TYR A 507 -20.12 1.78 13.05
C TYR A 507 -20.72 0.95 14.16
N THR A 508 -20.60 -0.37 14.04
CA THR A 508 -20.99 -1.30 15.11
C THR A 508 -20.07 -1.12 16.33
N ASN A 509 -20.48 -1.59 17.50
CA ASN A 509 -19.67 -1.49 18.72
C ASN A 509 -18.30 -2.16 18.54
N LEU A 510 -18.24 -3.32 17.85
CA LEU A 510 -16.96 -3.95 17.49
C LEU A 510 -16.09 -3.06 16.60
N GLU A 511 -16.69 -2.36 15.63
CA GLU A 511 -15.93 -1.41 14.78
C GLU A 511 -15.45 -0.20 15.60
N VAL A 512 -16.23 0.29 16.56
CA VAL A 512 -15.82 1.36 17.49
C VAL A 512 -14.63 0.88 18.32
N TYR A 513 -14.71 -0.32 18.91
CA TYR A 513 -13.60 -0.91 19.66
C TYR A 513 -12.34 -1.06 18.78
N ALA A 514 -12.46 -1.70 17.63
CA ALA A 514 -11.33 -1.94 16.76
C ALA A 514 -10.65 -0.64 16.27
N ASN A 515 -11.44 0.42 16.06
CA ASN A 515 -10.92 1.73 15.69
C ASN A 515 -10.28 2.46 16.88
N SER A 516 -10.78 2.28 18.12
CA SER A 516 -10.20 2.87 19.32
C SER A 516 -8.73 2.47 19.54
N LEU A 517 -8.34 1.27 19.08
CA LEU A 517 -6.97 0.76 19.18
C LEU A 517 -5.96 1.53 18.35
N VAL A 518 -6.41 2.20 17.30
CA VAL A 518 -5.55 2.86 16.30
C VAL A 518 -5.95 4.31 16.01
N GLU A 519 -6.90 4.85 16.77
CA GLU A 519 -7.45 6.19 16.56
C GLU A 519 -6.38 7.29 16.59
N ASP A 520 -5.43 7.20 17.53
CA ASP A 520 -4.33 8.14 17.64
C ASP A 520 -3.40 8.07 16.41
N ILE A 521 -3.12 6.88 15.90
CA ILE A 521 -2.33 6.69 14.67
C ILE A 521 -3.04 7.38 13.49
N MET A 522 -4.35 7.17 13.34
CA MET A 522 -5.13 7.76 12.26
C MET A 522 -5.19 9.29 12.38
N LYS A 523 -5.48 9.82 13.57
CA LYS A 523 -5.58 11.26 13.82
C LYS A 523 -4.23 11.97 13.65
N GLN A 524 -3.15 11.41 14.17
CA GLN A 524 -1.81 11.97 14.06
C GLN A 524 -1.25 11.84 12.64
N GLY A 525 -1.55 10.73 11.96
CA GLY A 525 -1.24 10.57 10.55
C GLY A 525 -1.83 11.71 9.71
N ASN A 526 -3.11 11.99 9.89
CA ASN A 526 -3.84 13.02 9.14
C ASN A 526 -3.70 14.45 9.70
N ALA A 527 -2.92 14.64 10.77
CA ALA A 527 -2.64 15.98 11.30
C ALA A 527 -1.76 16.79 10.32
N ASP A 528 -1.85 18.12 10.37
CA ASP A 528 -1.01 19.07 9.63
C ASP A 528 -1.17 19.01 8.09
N ALA A 529 -2.22 18.38 7.58
CA ALA A 529 -2.50 18.31 6.16
C ALA A 529 -2.96 19.65 5.55
N GLU A 530 -2.64 19.88 4.28
CA GLU A 530 -3.08 21.04 3.50
C GLU A 530 -4.59 20.99 3.24
N SER A 531 -5.13 19.79 3.04
CA SER A 531 -6.57 19.54 2.97
C SER A 531 -6.90 18.22 3.68
N LYS A 532 -8.03 18.19 4.38
CA LYS A 532 -8.46 17.04 5.18
C LYS A 532 -9.83 16.57 4.75
N VAL A 533 -9.98 15.26 4.78
CA VAL A 533 -11.31 14.64 4.75
C VAL A 533 -11.97 14.88 6.11
N ASP A 534 -13.25 15.24 6.10
CA ASP A 534 -14.03 15.36 7.34
C ASP A 534 -14.34 13.96 7.86
N GLU A 535 -13.65 13.56 8.93
CA GLU A 535 -13.76 12.24 9.52
C GLU A 535 -14.53 12.29 10.84
N TYR A 536 -15.47 11.37 10.97
CA TYR A 536 -16.22 11.15 12.19
C TYR A 536 -15.64 9.99 12.99
N TYR A 537 -15.31 10.24 14.24
CA TYR A 537 -14.87 9.23 15.21
C TYR A 537 -15.93 9.10 16.31
N PRO A 538 -16.58 7.94 16.49
CA PRO A 538 -17.46 7.68 17.62
C PRO A 538 -16.74 7.85 18.96
N ALA A 539 -17.45 8.36 19.97
CA ALA A 539 -16.89 8.51 21.30
C ALA A 539 -16.80 7.15 22.02
N TRP A 540 -15.73 6.94 22.74
CA TRP A 540 -15.50 5.76 23.56
C TRP A 540 -14.75 6.13 24.84
N LYS A 541 -14.77 5.24 25.85
CA LYS A 541 -14.06 5.43 27.13
C LYS A 541 -12.91 4.43 27.23
N ASN A 542 -11.73 4.94 27.56
CA ASN A 542 -10.58 4.08 27.80
C ASN A 542 -10.74 3.38 29.17
N PRO A 543 -10.64 2.04 29.24
CA PRO A 543 -10.60 1.33 30.51
C PRO A 543 -9.47 1.86 31.39
N THR A 544 -9.77 2.17 32.66
CA THR A 544 -8.78 2.65 33.61
C THR A 544 -7.70 1.58 33.82
N GLY A 545 -6.44 1.89 33.50
CA GLY A 545 -5.29 0.99 33.68
C GLY A 545 -4.60 0.54 32.41
N ILE A 546 -5.15 0.76 31.22
CA ILE A 546 -4.42 0.59 29.97
C ILE A 546 -3.77 1.95 29.68
N SER A 547 -2.46 2.06 29.91
CA SER A 547 -1.72 3.23 29.49
C SER A 547 -1.79 3.33 27.97
N GLN A 548 -2.49 4.33 27.46
CA GLN A 548 -2.33 4.76 26.08
C GLN A 548 -0.85 5.01 25.83
N ILE A 549 -0.35 4.54 24.70
CA ILE A 549 0.97 4.96 24.22
C ILE A 549 0.82 6.41 23.75
N THR A 550 0.76 7.34 24.71
CA THR A 550 0.83 8.77 24.46
C THR A 550 2.30 9.13 24.22
N GLY A 551 2.83 8.69 23.09
CA GLY A 551 4.12 9.15 22.60
C GLY A 551 3.92 10.50 21.92
N SER A 552 4.04 11.59 22.66
CA SER A 552 4.12 12.95 22.10
C SER A 552 5.43 13.20 21.34
N ASN A 553 6.22 12.15 21.05
CA ASN A 553 7.48 12.27 20.32
C ASN A 553 7.70 11.04 19.40
N PRO A 554 7.76 11.21 18.06
CA PRO A 554 8.00 10.11 17.14
C PRO A 554 9.29 9.32 17.39
N SER A 555 10.24 9.90 18.12
CA SER A 555 11.48 9.24 18.54
C SER A 555 11.32 8.26 19.71
N GLU A 556 10.21 8.29 20.45
CA GLU A 556 9.96 7.36 21.57
C GLU A 556 9.17 6.10 21.16
N LEU A 557 8.47 6.11 20.03
CA LEU A 557 7.80 4.93 19.49
C LEU A 557 8.78 3.79 19.09
N VAL A 558 10.08 4.07 19.06
CA VAL A 558 11.13 3.08 18.74
C VAL A 558 11.63 2.33 19.98
N LYS A 559 11.22 2.72 21.19
CA LYS A 559 11.65 2.03 22.43
C LYS A 559 10.62 1.04 22.95
N VAL A 560 10.35 -0.02 22.20
CA VAL A 560 9.79 -1.22 22.81
C VAL A 560 10.90 -1.85 23.66
N ARG A 561 10.75 -1.78 24.99
CA ARG A 561 11.65 -2.45 25.92
C ARG A 561 11.57 -3.96 25.70
N HIS A 562 12.67 -4.55 25.21
CA HIS A 562 12.88 -5.98 25.38
C HIS A 562 12.85 -6.33 26.89
N PRO A 563 12.20 -7.41 27.31
CA PRO A 563 12.43 -7.95 28.65
C PRO A 563 13.90 -8.34 28.72
N SER A 564 14.65 -7.65 29.57
CA SER A 564 16.03 -8.00 29.89
C SER A 564 16.07 -9.40 30.46
N PHE A 565 16.66 -10.32 29.72
CA PHE A 565 17.10 -11.58 30.31
C PHE A 565 18.07 -11.29 31.47
N CYS A 566 17.62 -11.54 32.69
CA CYS A 566 18.42 -11.48 33.88
C CYS A 566 19.47 -12.60 33.83
N SER A 567 20.66 -12.29 33.34
CA SER A 567 21.81 -13.18 33.53
C SER A 567 22.31 -13.00 34.95
N SER A 568 22.09 -14.00 35.81
CA SER A 568 22.71 -14.09 37.11
C SER A 568 24.23 -14.18 36.96
N LYS A 569 24.92 -13.06 37.16
CA LYS A 569 26.37 -13.08 37.38
C LYS A 569 26.63 -13.58 38.80
N ARG A 570 27.17 -14.78 38.92
CA ARG A 570 27.84 -15.21 40.14
C ARG A 570 29.05 -14.30 40.38
N ASN A 571 29.04 -13.64 41.55
CA ASN A 571 30.21 -12.99 42.11
C ASN A 571 31.32 -14.02 42.38
N GLN A 572 32.44 -13.87 41.72
CA GLN A 572 33.72 -14.38 42.25
C GLN A 572 34.62 -13.20 42.52
N ARG A 573 35.03 -13.07 43.79
CA ARG A 573 36.02 -12.10 44.24
C ARG A 573 37.40 -12.54 43.77
N PRO A 574 38.33 -11.62 43.48
CA PRO A 574 39.73 -11.96 43.34
C PRO A 574 40.36 -12.16 44.71
N GLN A 575 41.12 -13.21 44.88
CA GLN A 575 42.10 -13.32 45.95
C GLN A 575 43.46 -12.82 45.41
N ASP A 576 44.04 -11.91 46.20
CA ASP A 576 45.45 -11.54 46.12
C ASP A 576 46.33 -12.73 46.42
N VAL A 577 47.48 -12.86 45.71
CA VAL A 577 48.74 -13.33 46.31
C VAL A 577 49.91 -12.96 45.38
N VAL A 578 50.84 -12.12 45.94
CA VAL A 578 52.30 -11.96 45.75
C VAL A 578 52.87 -11.84 44.35
#